data_f0acb645faefc14b7fbfb6345e6dbb8e
#
_entry.id   f0acb645faefc14b7fbfb6345e6dbb8e
#
_cell.length_a   1.000
_cell.length_b   1.000
_cell.length_c   1.000
_cell.angle_alpha   90.00
_cell.angle_beta   90.00
_cell.angle_gamma   90.00
#
_symmetry.space_group_name_H-M   'P 1'
#
loop_
_entity.id
_entity.type
_entity.pdbx_description
1 polymer ?
#
loop_
_entity_poly.entity_id
_entity_poly.type
_entity_poly.pdbx_seq_one_letter_code
_entity_poly.pdbx_strand_id
1 'polypeptide(L)'
;MSQPEGSDQSTAGVQGSRSTTVAMCLLLAAHLPCAVPHYIRTWSLEHYQFFPFALGMFGWLFHTRRTPGAERWGILSLLLLVADLLCLAAGALKPSPWLVVLGMQLGLAGWCLASVERGYRRTLFYLALLPMLTLRLPNEMDTQLIQWLQNRTTAFASGIGHRVNLVHFSEGNVLSVPGKTFLVAEACSGVKSLFTILFISALVICMKRRAVLHSAILLLCGVAVAGLMNVFRVLSVIYVWDWKRLDLSTGLPHDILGYACLGIAAGILLSADAFLEVVSAPIPDFRRPGIIARYRNPLTRMWNSWIATLEEDSEHSPAVHPGVSMRVVVVAGVLMVMAGAAQVAQILMGRIQ
;
A
#
# COMPACT_ATOMS: atom_id res chain seq x y z
N MET A 1 2.38 -27.79 51.65
CA MET A 1 3.53 -27.05 51.09
C MET A 1 3.38 -27.09 49.59
N SER A 2 2.69 -26.14 49.00
CA SER A 2 2.47 -25.96 47.56
C SER A 2 3.29 -24.78 47.12
N GLN A 3 4.27 -25.02 46.22
CA GLN A 3 5.12 -23.99 45.64
C GLN A 3 4.38 -23.14 44.59
N PRO A 4 4.71 -21.88 44.44
CA PRO A 4 4.16 -21.03 43.38
C PRO A 4 5.03 -21.14 42.10
N GLU A 5 4.63 -21.98 41.14
CA GLU A 5 5.28 -22.09 39.80
C GLU A 5 4.76 -21.07 38.76
N GLY A 6 4.03 -20.04 39.18
CA GLY A 6 3.34 -19.16 38.23
C GLY A 6 4.10 -17.91 37.76
N SER A 7 5.26 -17.53 38.33
CA SER A 7 5.89 -16.23 38.11
C SER A 7 6.95 -16.19 37.00
N ASP A 8 7.53 -17.31 36.62
CA ASP A 8 8.71 -17.35 35.73
C ASP A 8 8.34 -17.28 34.22
N GLN A 9 7.15 -17.78 33.83
CA GLN A 9 6.73 -17.75 32.42
C GLN A 9 6.31 -16.35 31.94
N SER A 10 5.80 -15.50 32.82
CA SER A 10 5.36 -14.16 32.48
C SER A 10 6.54 -13.19 32.24
N THR A 11 7.61 -13.34 33.01
CA THR A 11 8.82 -12.51 32.89
C THR A 11 9.64 -12.85 31.64
N ALA A 12 9.73 -14.12 31.27
CA ALA A 12 10.42 -14.57 30.05
C ALA A 12 9.72 -14.07 28.78
N GLY A 13 8.41 -14.07 28.74
CA GLY A 13 7.62 -13.55 27.60
C GLY A 13 7.78 -12.05 27.40
N VAL A 14 7.78 -11.25 28.49
CA VAL A 14 7.97 -9.79 28.44
C VAL A 14 9.37 -9.41 28.02
N GLN A 15 10.39 -10.17 28.44
CA GLN A 15 11.79 -9.92 28.10
C GLN A 15 12.08 -10.27 26.64
N GLY A 16 11.50 -11.34 26.11
CA GLY A 16 11.59 -11.72 24.70
C GLY A 16 10.96 -10.67 23.76
N SER A 17 9.81 -10.11 24.14
CA SER A 17 9.10 -9.07 23.39
C SER A 17 9.91 -7.77 23.26
N ARG A 18 10.51 -7.30 24.34
CA ARG A 18 11.35 -6.09 24.33
C ARG A 18 12.56 -6.25 23.43
N SER A 19 13.18 -7.39 23.45
CA SER A 19 14.37 -7.72 22.64
C SER A 19 14.06 -7.72 21.14
N THR A 20 12.92 -8.32 20.69
CA THR A 20 12.50 -8.29 19.28
C THR A 20 12.19 -6.87 18.82
N THR A 21 11.48 -6.09 19.61
CA THR A 21 11.14 -4.71 19.27
C THR A 21 12.42 -3.86 19.14
N VAL A 22 13.36 -3.99 20.06
CA VAL A 22 14.63 -3.26 20.01
C VAL A 22 15.44 -3.67 18.77
N ALA A 23 15.52 -4.97 18.44
CA ALA A 23 16.22 -5.45 17.25
C ALA A 23 15.62 -4.85 15.96
N MET A 24 14.29 -4.80 15.86
CA MET A 24 13.62 -4.20 14.70
C MET A 24 13.77 -2.69 14.64
N CYS A 25 13.78 -1.98 15.78
CA CYS A 25 14.09 -0.55 15.81
C CYS A 25 15.53 -0.26 15.37
N LEU A 26 16.48 -1.07 15.78
CA LEU A 26 17.88 -0.96 15.35
C LEU A 26 18.02 -1.22 13.84
N LEU A 27 17.29 -2.22 13.34
CA LEU A 27 17.22 -2.50 11.91
C LEU A 27 16.71 -1.27 11.13
N LEU A 28 15.59 -0.69 11.53
CA LEU A 28 15.05 0.51 10.89
C LEU A 28 16.03 1.69 10.98
N ALA A 29 16.70 1.85 12.12
CA ALA A 29 17.72 2.89 12.28
C ALA A 29 18.90 2.72 11.31
N ALA A 30 19.28 1.46 10.98
CA ALA A 30 20.32 1.19 10.00
C ALA A 30 19.98 1.67 8.58
N HIS A 31 18.71 1.75 8.23
CA HIS A 31 18.26 2.24 6.91
C HIS A 31 18.17 3.77 6.83
N LEU A 32 18.06 4.49 7.98
CA LEU A 32 17.82 5.93 8.01
C LEU A 32 18.80 6.75 7.16
N PRO A 33 20.11 6.48 7.13
CA PRO A 33 21.06 7.26 6.35
C PRO A 33 20.73 7.34 4.87
N CYS A 34 20.13 6.29 4.29
CA CYS A 34 19.70 6.27 2.89
C CYS A 34 18.21 6.57 2.72
N ALA A 35 17.37 6.17 3.71
CA ALA A 35 15.95 6.41 3.65
C ALA A 35 15.61 7.90 3.73
N VAL A 36 16.27 8.66 4.60
CA VAL A 36 16.01 10.11 4.76
C VAL A 36 16.27 10.89 3.45
N PRO A 37 17.45 10.79 2.81
CA PRO A 37 17.68 11.46 1.53
C PRO A 37 16.72 10.98 0.43
N HIS A 38 16.37 9.68 0.41
CA HIS A 38 15.41 9.15 -0.54
C HIS A 38 14.03 9.82 -0.38
N TYR A 39 13.51 9.91 0.84
CA TYR A 39 12.22 10.52 1.11
C TYR A 39 12.22 12.05 0.93
N ILE A 40 13.32 12.73 1.19
CA ILE A 40 13.47 14.16 0.86
C ILE A 40 13.36 14.38 -0.65
N ARG A 41 14.02 13.55 -1.47
CA ARG A 41 13.88 13.59 -2.93
C ARG A 41 12.47 13.20 -3.39
N THR A 42 11.84 12.22 -2.75
CA THR A 42 10.47 11.79 -3.05
C THR A 42 9.45 12.88 -2.75
N TRP A 43 9.70 13.73 -1.74
CA TRP A 43 8.83 14.86 -1.41
C TRP A 43 8.69 15.88 -2.56
N SER A 44 9.71 16.06 -3.38
CA SER A 44 9.66 16.94 -4.55
C SER A 44 8.72 16.42 -5.67
N LEU A 45 8.33 15.14 -5.60
CA LEU A 45 7.40 14.51 -6.54
C LEU A 45 5.99 14.61 -5.98
N GLU A 46 5.14 15.45 -6.57
CA GLU A 46 3.80 15.75 -6.07
C GLU A 46 2.93 14.50 -5.82
N HIS A 47 3.07 13.48 -6.67
CA HIS A 47 2.28 12.26 -6.59
C HIS A 47 2.69 11.32 -5.44
N TYR A 48 3.85 11.56 -4.79
CA TYR A 48 4.28 10.81 -3.60
C TYR A 48 4.10 11.58 -2.29
N GLN A 49 3.63 12.83 -2.28
CA GLN A 49 3.50 13.66 -1.07
C GLN A 49 2.57 13.08 0.01
N PHE A 50 1.86 11.99 -0.27
CA PHE A 50 1.08 11.25 0.72
C PHE A 50 1.94 10.39 1.67
N PHE A 51 3.23 10.17 1.37
CA PHE A 51 4.06 9.22 2.11
C PHE A 51 4.15 9.48 3.63
N PRO A 52 4.20 10.73 4.15
CA PRO A 52 4.25 10.93 5.59
C PRO A 52 2.99 10.43 6.29
N PHE A 53 1.82 10.61 5.65
CA PHE A 53 0.55 10.10 6.14
C PHE A 53 0.52 8.56 6.10
N ALA A 54 1.03 7.96 5.03
CA ALA A 54 1.11 6.50 4.90
C ALA A 54 1.99 5.88 5.98
N LEU A 55 3.19 6.43 6.21
CA LEU A 55 4.10 5.96 7.24
C LEU A 55 3.56 6.23 8.66
N GLY A 56 2.95 7.39 8.89
CA GLY A 56 2.31 7.73 10.17
C GLY A 56 1.15 6.79 10.49
N MET A 57 0.26 6.53 9.53
CA MET A 57 -0.86 5.59 9.69
C MET A 57 -0.38 4.15 9.87
N PHE A 58 0.66 3.74 9.14
CA PHE A 58 1.30 2.44 9.36
C PHE A 58 1.80 2.31 10.81
N GLY A 59 2.61 3.26 11.27
CA GLY A 59 3.17 3.25 12.63
C GLY A 59 2.08 3.21 13.69
N TRP A 60 1.04 4.03 13.55
CA TRP A 60 -0.09 4.08 14.48
C TRP A 60 -0.89 2.79 14.49
N LEU A 61 -1.29 2.26 13.32
CA LEU A 61 -2.05 1.00 13.21
C LEU A 61 -1.22 -0.19 13.71
N PHE A 62 0.06 -0.24 13.36
CA PHE A 62 0.95 -1.30 13.81
C PHE A 62 1.12 -1.27 15.34
N HIS A 63 1.36 -0.11 15.92
CA HIS A 63 1.51 0.05 17.37
C HIS A 63 0.23 -0.34 18.14
N THR A 64 -0.93 0.13 17.67
CA THR A 64 -2.21 -0.10 18.36
C THR A 64 -2.73 -1.53 18.21
N ARG A 65 -2.44 -2.19 17.07
CA ARG A 65 -2.99 -3.51 16.76
C ARG A 65 -2.06 -4.67 17.10
N ARG A 66 -0.78 -4.44 17.24
CA ARG A 66 0.19 -5.48 17.58
C ARG A 66 -0.01 -6.02 18.99
N THR A 67 0.14 -7.34 19.16
CA THR A 67 0.30 -8.00 20.45
C THR A 67 1.80 -8.18 20.70
N PRO A 68 2.40 -7.38 21.60
CA PRO A 68 3.84 -7.52 21.92
C PRO A 68 4.12 -8.89 22.53
N GLY A 69 5.18 -9.56 22.09
CA GLY A 69 5.60 -10.86 22.62
C GLY A 69 4.90 -12.08 22.03
N ALA A 70 3.96 -11.85 21.11
CA ALA A 70 3.26 -12.94 20.40
C ALA A 70 3.77 -13.09 18.94
N GLU A 71 4.97 -12.57 18.64
CA GLU A 71 5.55 -12.68 17.30
C GLU A 71 5.82 -14.14 16.93
N ARG A 72 5.41 -14.51 15.71
CA ARG A 72 5.58 -15.84 15.12
C ARG A 72 6.43 -15.74 13.87
N TRP A 73 7.72 -15.99 14.01
CA TRP A 73 8.67 -15.95 12.91
C TRP A 73 8.58 -17.26 12.09
N GLY A 74 7.87 -17.19 10.96
CA GLY A 74 7.79 -18.29 9.98
C GLY A 74 8.87 -18.17 8.91
N ILE A 75 8.95 -19.17 8.03
CA ILE A 75 9.93 -19.19 6.92
C ILE A 75 9.80 -17.94 6.04
N LEU A 76 8.60 -17.53 5.69
CA LEU A 76 8.37 -16.38 4.81
C LEU A 76 8.80 -15.06 5.47
N SER A 77 8.50 -14.86 6.75
CA SER A 77 8.94 -13.64 7.46
C SER A 77 10.47 -13.57 7.55
N LEU A 78 11.15 -14.72 7.69
CA LEU A 78 12.59 -14.80 7.67
C LEU A 78 13.19 -14.55 6.29
N LEU A 79 12.58 -15.11 5.24
CA LEU A 79 13.01 -14.83 3.86
C LEU A 79 12.92 -13.35 3.54
N LEU A 80 11.88 -12.67 4.02
CA LEU A 80 11.76 -11.21 3.87
C LEU A 80 12.86 -10.45 4.63
N LEU A 81 13.22 -10.89 5.84
CA LEU A 81 14.36 -10.30 6.58
C LEU A 81 15.69 -10.58 5.91
N VAL A 82 15.90 -11.77 5.36
CA VAL A 82 17.12 -12.10 4.59
C VAL A 82 17.19 -11.23 3.33
N ALA A 83 16.08 -11.07 2.62
CA ALA A 83 16.00 -10.18 1.46
C ALA A 83 16.30 -8.72 1.82
N ASP A 84 15.83 -8.24 2.97
CA ASP A 84 16.17 -6.93 3.53
C ASP A 84 17.70 -6.82 3.76
N LEU A 85 18.30 -7.79 4.43
CA LEU A 85 19.75 -7.82 4.64
C LEU A 85 20.54 -7.79 3.34
N LEU A 86 20.11 -8.58 2.35
CA LEU A 86 20.74 -8.62 1.03
C LEU A 86 20.63 -7.27 0.31
N CYS A 87 19.46 -6.62 0.37
CA CYS A 87 19.27 -5.30 -0.20
C CYS A 87 20.13 -4.24 0.50
N LEU A 88 20.24 -4.30 1.82
CA LEU A 88 21.08 -3.40 2.61
C LEU A 88 22.57 -3.62 2.27
N ALA A 89 23.02 -4.87 2.20
CA ALA A 89 24.39 -5.21 1.82
C ALA A 89 24.70 -4.79 0.37
N ALA A 90 23.81 -5.08 -0.57
CA ALA A 90 23.94 -4.67 -1.97
C ALA A 90 23.97 -3.13 -2.12
N GLY A 91 23.12 -2.42 -1.36
CA GLY A 91 23.12 -0.96 -1.31
C GLY A 91 24.39 -0.37 -0.68
N ALA A 92 25.06 -1.12 0.21
CA ALA A 92 26.36 -0.73 0.76
C ALA A 92 27.50 -0.94 -0.24
N LEU A 93 27.46 -2.03 -1.00
CA LEU A 93 28.47 -2.35 -2.01
C LEU A 93 28.35 -1.46 -3.26
N LYS A 94 27.12 -1.29 -3.76
CA LYS A 94 26.78 -0.40 -4.87
C LYS A 94 25.83 0.67 -4.34
N PRO A 95 26.29 1.90 -4.10
CA PRO A 95 25.49 2.95 -3.49
C PRO A 95 24.15 3.13 -4.22
N SER A 96 23.07 2.60 -3.64
CA SER A 96 21.73 2.70 -4.19
C SER A 96 20.72 2.95 -3.06
N PRO A 97 20.33 4.20 -2.81
CA PRO A 97 19.31 4.52 -1.82
C PRO A 97 17.99 3.78 -2.06
N TRP A 98 17.65 3.51 -3.32
CA TRP A 98 16.44 2.77 -3.69
C TRP A 98 16.47 1.33 -3.17
N LEU A 99 17.59 0.61 -3.33
CA LEU A 99 17.74 -0.77 -2.83
C LEU A 99 17.61 -0.83 -1.31
N VAL A 100 18.19 0.15 -0.61
CA VAL A 100 18.13 0.22 0.86
C VAL A 100 16.70 0.46 1.33
N VAL A 101 15.95 1.36 0.67
CA VAL A 101 14.55 1.60 1.01
C VAL A 101 13.69 0.38 0.65
N LEU A 102 13.95 -0.31 -0.46
CA LEU A 102 13.30 -1.58 -0.78
C LEU A 102 13.54 -2.61 0.34
N GLY A 103 14.79 -2.77 0.79
CA GLY A 103 15.13 -3.64 1.92
C GLY A 103 14.29 -3.28 3.16
N MET A 104 14.29 -2.01 3.54
CA MET A 104 13.49 -1.52 4.67
C MET A 104 12.00 -1.91 4.54
N GLN A 105 11.40 -1.81 3.35
CA GLN A 105 10.01 -2.21 3.13
C GLN A 105 9.81 -3.71 3.28
N LEU A 106 10.76 -4.52 2.78
CA LEU A 106 10.75 -5.98 2.96
C LEU A 106 10.90 -6.38 4.43
N GLY A 107 11.80 -5.73 5.17
CA GLY A 107 11.97 -5.93 6.61
C GLY A 107 10.71 -5.58 7.40
N LEU A 108 10.06 -4.44 7.08
CA LEU A 108 8.78 -4.06 7.66
C LEU A 108 7.67 -5.08 7.34
N ALA A 109 7.60 -5.56 6.10
CA ALA A 109 6.65 -6.60 5.69
C ALA A 109 6.90 -7.93 6.44
N GLY A 110 8.16 -8.32 6.60
CA GLY A 110 8.56 -9.49 7.39
C GLY A 110 8.14 -9.36 8.87
N TRP A 111 8.32 -8.17 9.45
CA TRP A 111 7.89 -7.88 10.81
C TRP A 111 6.36 -7.90 10.95
N CYS A 112 5.63 -7.29 10.02
CA CYS A 112 4.17 -7.36 9.99
C CYS A 112 3.68 -8.81 9.88
N LEU A 113 4.31 -9.63 9.04
CA LEU A 113 3.96 -11.03 8.86
C LEU A 113 4.25 -11.88 10.12
N ALA A 114 5.32 -11.55 10.86
CA ALA A 114 5.64 -12.20 12.13
C ALA A 114 4.74 -11.71 13.28
N SER A 115 4.17 -10.51 13.19
CA SER A 115 3.39 -9.90 14.27
C SER A 115 1.94 -10.38 14.25
N VAL A 116 1.41 -10.71 15.42
CA VAL A 116 0.02 -11.17 15.61
C VAL A 116 -0.86 -10.01 16.02
N GLU A 117 -2.03 -9.92 15.43
CA GLU A 117 -3.02 -8.89 15.73
C GLU A 117 -3.70 -9.14 17.07
N ARG A 118 -3.87 -8.07 17.88
CA ARG A 118 -4.53 -8.12 19.18
C ARG A 118 -6.00 -8.52 19.04
N GLY A 119 -6.39 -9.58 19.75
CA GLY A 119 -7.76 -10.10 19.71
C GLY A 119 -8.09 -10.96 18.48
N TYR A 120 -7.11 -11.18 17.60
CA TYR A 120 -7.26 -12.00 16.39
C TYR A 120 -6.08 -12.98 16.28
N ARG A 121 -6.27 -14.10 15.55
CA ARG A 121 -5.19 -15.06 15.31
C ARG A 121 -4.39 -14.79 14.04
N ARG A 122 -4.75 -13.74 13.30
CA ARG A 122 -4.11 -13.38 12.04
C ARG A 122 -2.90 -12.49 12.22
N THR A 123 -2.06 -12.45 11.19
CA THR A 123 -0.89 -11.58 11.13
C THR A 123 -1.27 -10.17 10.67
N LEU A 124 -0.39 -9.19 10.92
CA LEU A 124 -0.54 -7.80 10.51
C LEU A 124 -0.03 -7.52 9.09
N PHE A 125 0.20 -8.57 8.28
CA PHE A 125 0.82 -8.43 6.96
C PHE A 125 0.13 -7.42 6.03
N TYR A 126 -1.19 -7.29 6.11
CA TYR A 126 -1.96 -6.31 5.34
C TYR A 126 -1.52 -4.86 5.58
N LEU A 127 -0.94 -4.54 6.74
CA LEU A 127 -0.41 -3.20 7.03
C LEU A 127 0.82 -2.85 6.19
N ALA A 128 1.57 -3.85 5.72
CA ALA A 128 2.73 -3.63 4.87
C ALA A 128 2.39 -2.93 3.56
N LEU A 129 1.12 -2.95 3.14
CA LEU A 129 0.66 -2.24 1.95
C LEU A 129 0.91 -0.72 2.04
N LEU A 130 0.75 -0.11 3.22
CA LEU A 130 0.94 1.33 3.41
C LEU A 130 2.38 1.79 3.14
N PRO A 131 3.41 1.23 3.81
CA PRO A 131 4.78 1.61 3.51
C PRO A 131 5.22 1.20 2.11
N MET A 132 4.75 0.06 1.57
CA MET A 132 5.11 -0.36 0.20
C MET A 132 4.66 0.63 -0.87
N LEU A 133 3.54 1.33 -0.71
CA LEU A 133 3.10 2.37 -1.63
C LEU A 133 4.01 3.61 -1.65
N THR A 134 4.86 3.78 -0.64
CA THR A 134 5.80 4.90 -0.56
C THR A 134 7.11 4.63 -1.32
N LEU A 135 7.31 3.41 -1.79
CA LEU A 135 8.48 3.05 -2.60
C LEU A 135 8.32 3.61 -4.01
N ARG A 136 9.28 4.44 -4.42
CA ARG A 136 9.33 4.95 -5.78
C ARG A 136 9.56 3.81 -6.78
N LEU A 137 8.89 3.85 -7.92
CA LEU A 137 9.12 2.88 -8.98
C LEU A 137 10.56 3.01 -9.53
N PRO A 138 11.26 1.90 -9.80
CA PRO A 138 12.64 1.94 -10.28
C PRO A 138 12.73 2.43 -11.72
N ASN A 139 13.94 2.88 -12.13
CA ASN A 139 14.27 3.19 -13.52
C ASN A 139 13.30 4.16 -14.22
N GLU A 140 12.79 5.16 -13.48
CA GLU A 140 11.83 6.14 -14.01
C GLU A 140 10.55 5.52 -14.58
N MET A 141 10.19 4.31 -14.13
CA MET A 141 8.93 3.67 -14.52
C MET A 141 7.71 4.50 -14.10
N ASP A 142 7.85 5.32 -13.05
CA ASP A 142 6.86 6.32 -12.66
C ASP A 142 6.62 7.31 -13.79
N THR A 143 7.67 7.86 -14.39
CA THR A 143 7.58 8.78 -15.55
C THR A 143 6.95 8.10 -16.78
N GLN A 144 7.35 6.86 -17.06
CA GLN A 144 6.76 6.08 -18.15
C GLN A 144 5.27 5.78 -17.91
N LEU A 145 4.90 5.42 -16.70
CA LEU A 145 3.51 5.22 -16.32
C LEU A 145 2.69 6.50 -16.45
N ILE A 146 3.26 7.64 -16.05
CA ILE A 146 2.67 8.97 -16.21
C ILE A 146 2.36 9.23 -17.66
N GLN A 147 3.35 9.10 -18.55
CA GLN A 147 3.19 9.33 -19.98
C GLN A 147 2.17 8.37 -20.62
N TRP A 148 2.21 7.11 -20.23
CA TRP A 148 1.25 6.13 -20.71
C TRP A 148 -0.19 6.49 -20.29
N LEU A 149 -0.41 6.87 -19.03
CA LEU A 149 -1.72 7.30 -18.53
C LEU A 149 -2.21 8.57 -19.21
N GLN A 150 -1.34 9.54 -19.44
CA GLN A 150 -1.66 10.77 -20.17
C GLN A 150 -2.12 10.48 -21.59
N ASN A 151 -1.36 9.68 -22.33
CA ASN A 151 -1.70 9.29 -23.70
C ASN A 151 -3.05 8.55 -23.75
N ARG A 152 -3.29 7.62 -22.81
CA ARG A 152 -4.58 6.89 -22.71
C ARG A 152 -5.73 7.82 -22.36
N THR A 153 -5.54 8.72 -21.40
CA THR A 153 -6.54 9.72 -21.02
C THR A 153 -6.91 10.61 -22.21
N THR A 154 -5.89 11.11 -22.95
CA THR A 154 -6.10 11.92 -24.14
C THR A 154 -6.88 11.17 -25.21
N ALA A 155 -6.50 9.93 -25.50
CA ALA A 155 -7.19 9.10 -26.49
C ALA A 155 -8.65 8.84 -26.11
N PHE A 156 -8.94 8.52 -24.82
CA PHE A 156 -10.31 8.33 -24.35
C PHE A 156 -11.12 9.63 -24.38
N ALA A 157 -10.53 10.76 -23.95
CA ALA A 157 -11.18 12.08 -23.99
C ALA A 157 -11.47 12.51 -25.44
N SER A 158 -10.54 12.30 -26.36
CA SER A 158 -10.75 12.56 -27.80
C SER A 158 -11.87 11.68 -28.37
N GLY A 159 -11.89 10.37 -28.06
CA GLY A 159 -12.94 9.46 -28.51
C GLY A 159 -14.33 9.85 -28.02
N ILE A 160 -14.44 10.37 -26.78
CA ILE A 160 -15.70 10.89 -26.24
C ILE A 160 -16.04 12.24 -26.93
N GLY A 161 -15.05 13.13 -27.10
CA GLY A 161 -15.20 14.41 -27.76
C GLY A 161 -15.79 14.25 -29.17
N HIS A 162 -15.32 13.28 -29.95
CA HIS A 162 -15.90 12.95 -31.27
C HIS A 162 -17.36 12.57 -31.20
N ARG A 163 -17.76 11.80 -30.19
CA ARG A 163 -19.17 11.36 -30.03
C ARG A 163 -20.12 12.49 -29.65
N VAL A 164 -19.60 13.52 -28.97
CA VAL A 164 -20.40 14.70 -28.59
C VAL A 164 -20.23 15.86 -29.57
N ASN A 165 -19.65 15.63 -30.76
CA ASN A 165 -19.39 16.59 -31.81
C ASN A 165 -18.53 17.80 -31.38
N LEU A 166 -17.64 17.62 -30.43
CA LEU A 166 -16.66 18.63 -30.04
C LEU A 166 -15.60 18.76 -31.14
N VAL A 167 -15.42 19.95 -31.69
CA VAL A 167 -14.39 20.22 -32.68
C VAL A 167 -13.03 20.26 -31.96
N HIS A 168 -12.21 19.24 -32.20
CA HIS A 168 -10.88 19.14 -31.59
C HIS A 168 -9.93 18.34 -32.47
N PHE A 169 -8.64 18.56 -32.24
CA PHE A 169 -7.54 17.78 -32.79
C PHE A 169 -6.70 17.22 -31.64
N SER A 170 -6.28 15.96 -31.73
CA SER A 170 -5.47 15.32 -30.70
C SER A 170 -4.19 14.75 -31.28
N GLU A 171 -3.05 15.06 -30.67
CA GLU A 171 -1.74 14.52 -31.02
C GLU A 171 -0.97 14.18 -29.73
N GLY A 172 -0.67 12.89 -29.53
CA GLY A 172 -0.03 12.41 -28.31
C GLY A 172 -0.86 12.75 -27.06
N ASN A 173 -0.30 13.58 -26.17
CA ASN A 173 -0.93 14.09 -24.96
C ASN A 173 -1.44 15.55 -25.10
N VAL A 174 -1.53 16.05 -26.33
CA VAL A 174 -2.02 17.40 -26.64
C VAL A 174 -3.43 17.33 -27.22
N LEU A 175 -4.33 18.19 -26.74
CA LEU A 175 -5.68 18.39 -27.25
C LEU A 175 -5.85 19.85 -27.66
N SER A 176 -6.09 20.09 -28.96
CA SER A 176 -6.32 21.42 -29.51
C SER A 176 -7.78 21.60 -29.84
N VAL A 177 -8.37 22.67 -29.34
CA VAL A 177 -9.73 23.13 -29.65
C VAL A 177 -9.68 24.53 -30.26
N PRO A 178 -10.73 25.03 -30.89
CA PRO A 178 -10.72 26.37 -31.45
C PRO A 178 -10.30 27.44 -30.44
N GLY A 179 -9.16 28.08 -30.71
CA GLY A 179 -8.62 29.17 -29.91
C GLY A 179 -7.72 28.78 -28.76
N LYS A 180 -7.51 27.46 -28.47
CA LYS A 180 -6.62 27.02 -27.38
C LYS A 180 -6.10 25.59 -27.55
N THR A 181 -4.84 25.42 -27.19
CA THR A 181 -4.21 24.10 -27.10
C THR A 181 -3.96 23.74 -25.64
N PHE A 182 -4.39 22.55 -25.26
CA PHE A 182 -4.24 22.01 -23.90
C PHE A 182 -3.21 20.88 -23.91
N LEU A 183 -2.17 21.00 -23.10
CA LEU A 183 -1.27 19.91 -22.80
C LEU A 183 -1.88 19.13 -21.62
N VAL A 184 -2.27 17.88 -21.84
CA VAL A 184 -2.91 17.06 -20.80
C VAL A 184 -1.99 16.89 -19.58
N ALA A 185 -0.65 16.94 -19.77
CA ALA A 185 0.31 16.91 -18.66
C ALA A 185 0.21 18.13 -17.73
N GLU A 186 0.00 19.32 -18.27
CA GLU A 186 -0.15 20.56 -17.50
C GLU A 186 -1.54 20.69 -16.90
N ALA A 187 -2.57 20.37 -17.71
CA ALA A 187 -3.97 20.51 -17.30
C ALA A 187 -4.40 19.43 -16.29
N CYS A 188 -3.83 18.23 -16.36
CA CYS A 188 -4.30 17.08 -15.57
C CYS A 188 -3.20 16.05 -15.38
N SER A 189 -2.33 16.25 -14.39
CA SER A 189 -1.45 15.17 -13.93
C SER A 189 -2.28 14.14 -13.15
N GLY A 190 -3.08 13.33 -13.86
CA GLY A 190 -3.96 12.31 -13.28
C GLY A 190 -3.25 11.32 -12.36
N VAL A 191 -1.93 11.34 -12.40
CA VAL A 191 -1.05 10.52 -11.58
C VAL A 191 -1.12 10.89 -10.12
N LYS A 192 -1.17 12.17 -9.76
CA LYS A 192 -1.37 12.61 -8.36
C LYS A 192 -2.68 12.04 -7.80
N SER A 193 -3.76 12.12 -8.58
CA SER A 193 -5.06 11.56 -8.20
C SER A 193 -5.00 10.02 -8.09
N LEU A 194 -4.31 9.33 -9.03
CA LEU A 194 -4.15 7.89 -9.00
C LEU A 194 -3.44 7.42 -7.72
N PHE A 195 -2.27 8.00 -7.40
CA PHE A 195 -1.53 7.62 -6.19
C PHE A 195 -2.30 7.97 -4.92
N THR A 196 -3.03 9.09 -4.90
CA THR A 196 -3.88 9.46 -3.77
C THR A 196 -5.04 8.47 -3.59
N ILE A 197 -5.71 8.04 -4.66
CA ILE A 197 -6.79 7.05 -4.58
C ILE A 197 -6.25 5.67 -4.19
N LEU A 198 -5.08 5.28 -4.68
CA LEU A 198 -4.41 4.05 -4.24
C LEU A 198 -4.08 4.09 -2.75
N PHE A 199 -3.59 5.24 -2.25
CA PHE A 199 -3.35 5.43 -0.83
C PHE A 199 -4.66 5.35 -0.02
N ILE A 200 -5.74 6.00 -0.45
CA ILE A 200 -7.05 5.91 0.21
C ILE A 200 -7.55 4.46 0.20
N SER A 201 -7.41 3.75 -0.92
CA SER A 201 -7.76 2.32 -1.02
C SER A 201 -6.98 1.49 0.00
N ALA A 202 -5.66 1.67 0.06
CA ALA A 202 -4.81 0.97 1.02
C ALA A 202 -5.18 1.32 2.47
N LEU A 203 -5.51 2.57 2.75
CA LEU A 203 -5.95 3.01 4.06
C LEU A 203 -7.26 2.33 4.47
N VAL A 204 -8.26 2.27 3.57
CA VAL A 204 -9.53 1.56 3.80
C VAL A 204 -9.28 0.07 4.05
N ILE A 205 -8.45 -0.58 3.23
CA ILE A 205 -8.05 -1.98 3.39
C ILE A 205 -7.45 -2.21 4.78
N CYS A 206 -6.49 -1.38 5.16
CA CYS A 206 -5.81 -1.51 6.44
C CYS A 206 -6.73 -1.20 7.62
N MET A 207 -7.57 -0.17 7.54
CA MET A 207 -8.48 0.21 8.64
C MET A 207 -9.59 -0.82 8.83
N LYS A 208 -10.21 -1.27 7.76
CA LYS A 208 -11.32 -2.23 7.78
C LYS A 208 -10.86 -3.70 7.75
N ARG A 209 -9.55 -3.96 7.70
CA ARG A 209 -8.99 -5.33 7.71
C ARG A 209 -9.55 -6.20 6.59
N ARG A 210 -9.59 -5.65 5.36
CA ARG A 210 -10.21 -6.36 4.22
C ARG A 210 -9.41 -7.60 3.82
N ALA A 211 -10.14 -8.63 3.40
CA ALA A 211 -9.57 -9.87 2.88
C ALA A 211 -8.78 -9.62 1.58
N VAL A 212 -7.87 -10.52 1.21
CA VAL A 212 -6.95 -10.36 0.08
C VAL A 212 -7.71 -10.13 -1.24
N LEU A 213 -8.74 -10.93 -1.52
CA LEU A 213 -9.54 -10.77 -2.74
C LEU A 213 -10.29 -9.44 -2.77
N HIS A 214 -10.94 -9.06 -1.66
CA HIS A 214 -11.61 -7.76 -1.52
C HIS A 214 -10.61 -6.62 -1.75
N SER A 215 -9.43 -6.71 -1.14
CA SER A 215 -8.35 -5.73 -1.28
C SER A 215 -7.87 -5.59 -2.72
N ALA A 216 -7.67 -6.70 -3.42
CA ALA A 216 -7.26 -6.69 -4.81
C ALA A 216 -8.32 -6.03 -5.71
N ILE A 217 -9.60 -6.40 -5.55
CA ILE A 217 -10.70 -5.79 -6.30
C ILE A 217 -10.80 -4.30 -5.99
N LEU A 218 -10.70 -3.91 -4.72
CA LEU A 218 -10.79 -2.50 -4.32
C LEU A 218 -9.64 -1.65 -4.89
N LEU A 219 -8.41 -2.17 -4.93
CA LEU A 219 -7.27 -1.51 -5.59
C LEU A 219 -7.50 -1.36 -7.09
N LEU A 220 -8.00 -2.40 -7.77
CA LEU A 220 -8.32 -2.33 -9.20
C LEU A 220 -9.45 -1.32 -9.47
N CYS A 221 -10.49 -1.31 -8.65
CA CYS A 221 -11.54 -0.29 -8.71
C CYS A 221 -10.97 1.11 -8.51
N GLY A 222 -10.03 1.28 -7.57
CA GLY A 222 -9.35 2.55 -7.33
C GLY A 222 -8.62 3.05 -8.58
N VAL A 223 -7.84 2.18 -9.25
CA VAL A 223 -7.16 2.50 -10.51
C VAL A 223 -8.16 2.91 -11.60
N ALA A 224 -9.23 2.13 -11.78
CA ALA A 224 -10.25 2.39 -12.79
C ALA A 224 -10.97 3.73 -12.54
N VAL A 225 -11.38 3.99 -11.30
CA VAL A 225 -12.08 5.22 -10.91
C VAL A 225 -11.17 6.44 -11.06
N ALA A 226 -9.89 6.34 -10.63
CA ALA A 226 -8.93 7.43 -10.82
C ALA A 226 -8.73 7.76 -12.31
N GLY A 227 -8.60 6.73 -13.16
CA GLY A 227 -8.50 6.92 -14.62
C GLY A 227 -9.75 7.57 -15.21
N LEU A 228 -10.95 7.10 -14.86
CA LEU A 228 -12.21 7.67 -15.32
C LEU A 228 -12.39 9.14 -14.90
N MET A 229 -12.07 9.43 -13.62
CA MET A 229 -12.15 10.81 -13.12
C MET A 229 -11.14 11.74 -13.77
N ASN A 230 -9.97 11.20 -14.17
CA ASN A 230 -9.01 11.98 -14.95
C ASN A 230 -9.53 12.30 -16.36
N VAL A 231 -10.14 11.33 -17.06
CA VAL A 231 -10.80 11.58 -18.36
C VAL A 231 -11.91 12.61 -18.20
N PHE A 232 -12.74 12.49 -17.15
CA PHE A 232 -13.80 13.45 -16.85
C PHE A 232 -13.25 14.85 -16.61
N ARG A 233 -12.15 14.98 -15.89
CA ARG A 233 -11.46 16.26 -15.62
C ARG A 233 -10.99 16.92 -16.93
N VAL A 234 -10.32 16.15 -17.82
CA VAL A 234 -9.86 16.65 -19.12
C VAL A 234 -11.06 17.12 -19.97
N LEU A 235 -12.10 16.31 -20.05
CA LEU A 235 -13.32 16.68 -20.79
C LEU A 235 -13.98 17.94 -20.23
N SER A 236 -14.03 18.07 -18.90
CA SER A 236 -14.60 19.26 -18.25
C SER A 236 -13.85 20.53 -18.60
N VAL A 237 -12.51 20.48 -18.61
CA VAL A 237 -11.65 21.62 -19.00
C VAL A 237 -11.93 22.04 -20.43
N ILE A 238 -11.94 21.07 -21.35
CA ILE A 238 -12.12 21.35 -22.79
C ILE A 238 -13.54 21.83 -23.08
N TYR A 239 -14.55 21.16 -22.51
CA TYR A 239 -15.97 21.50 -22.75
C TYR A 239 -16.33 22.88 -22.22
N VAL A 240 -15.85 23.23 -21.02
CA VAL A 240 -16.10 24.55 -20.43
C VAL A 240 -15.40 25.65 -21.23
N TRP A 241 -14.21 25.38 -21.76
CA TRP A 241 -13.54 26.31 -22.68
C TRP A 241 -14.32 26.49 -23.98
N ASP A 242 -14.79 25.41 -24.61
CA ASP A 242 -15.53 25.48 -25.86
C ASP A 242 -16.84 26.27 -25.69
N TRP A 243 -17.57 26.00 -24.60
CA TRP A 243 -18.88 26.62 -24.36
C TRP A 243 -18.81 28.06 -23.82
N LYS A 244 -17.95 28.29 -22.80
CA LYS A 244 -17.92 29.56 -22.05
C LYS A 244 -16.62 30.37 -22.22
N ARG A 245 -15.64 29.85 -22.93
CA ARG A 245 -14.29 30.41 -23.03
C ARG A 245 -13.62 30.64 -21.68
N LEU A 246 -14.04 29.89 -20.65
CA LEU A 246 -13.48 29.94 -19.30
C LEU A 246 -12.34 28.94 -19.17
N ASP A 247 -11.17 29.42 -18.75
CA ASP A 247 -9.99 28.58 -18.57
C ASP A 247 -10.00 27.87 -17.22
N LEU A 248 -10.20 26.55 -17.25
CA LEU A 248 -10.07 25.66 -16.08
C LEU A 248 -8.73 24.91 -16.07
N SER A 249 -7.80 25.25 -16.97
CA SER A 249 -6.52 24.50 -17.08
C SER A 249 -5.44 24.97 -16.10
N THR A 250 -5.60 26.15 -15.49
CA THR A 250 -4.60 26.75 -14.62
C THR A 250 -5.23 27.44 -13.40
N GLY A 251 -4.44 27.62 -12.34
CA GLY A 251 -4.80 28.37 -11.14
C GLY A 251 -5.90 27.73 -10.28
N LEU A 252 -6.56 28.55 -9.48
CA LEU A 252 -7.58 28.12 -8.51
C LEU A 252 -8.73 27.29 -9.11
N PRO A 253 -9.32 27.63 -10.29
CA PRO A 253 -10.35 26.80 -10.89
C PRO A 253 -9.90 25.39 -11.23
N HIS A 254 -8.63 25.23 -11.67
CA HIS A 254 -7.99 23.93 -11.93
C HIS A 254 -7.90 23.09 -10.66
N ASP A 255 -7.45 23.69 -9.56
CA ASP A 255 -7.29 23.00 -8.29
C ASP A 255 -8.63 22.57 -7.71
N ILE A 256 -9.64 23.45 -7.75
CA ILE A 256 -11.00 23.14 -7.31
C ILE A 256 -11.57 21.96 -8.11
N LEU A 257 -11.46 21.97 -9.43
CA LEU A 257 -11.90 20.86 -10.29
C LEU A 257 -11.16 19.56 -9.92
N GLY A 258 -9.85 19.65 -9.70
CA GLY A 258 -9.02 18.51 -9.27
C GLY A 258 -9.48 17.90 -7.95
N TYR A 259 -9.70 18.73 -6.93
CA TYR A 259 -10.18 18.26 -5.62
C TYR A 259 -11.62 17.75 -5.67
N ALA A 260 -12.49 18.36 -6.49
CA ALA A 260 -13.86 17.86 -6.70
C ALA A 260 -13.83 16.45 -7.33
N CYS A 261 -13.03 16.26 -8.39
CA CYS A 261 -12.86 14.95 -9.02
C CYS A 261 -12.29 13.91 -8.03
N LEU A 262 -11.30 14.29 -7.21
CA LEU A 262 -10.73 13.42 -6.19
C LEU A 262 -11.78 13.05 -5.11
N GLY A 263 -12.59 14.01 -4.67
CA GLY A 263 -13.67 13.77 -3.71
C GLY A 263 -14.73 12.80 -4.25
N ILE A 264 -15.14 12.98 -5.52
CA ILE A 264 -16.07 12.07 -6.19
C ILE A 264 -15.44 10.67 -6.31
N ALA A 265 -14.15 10.57 -6.74
CA ALA A 265 -13.45 9.31 -6.84
C ALA A 265 -13.38 8.58 -5.49
N ALA A 266 -13.08 9.29 -4.40
CA ALA A 266 -13.07 8.73 -3.05
C ALA A 266 -14.48 8.26 -2.63
N GLY A 267 -15.53 9.02 -2.93
CA GLY A 267 -16.91 8.64 -2.67
C GLY A 267 -17.32 7.36 -3.40
N ILE A 268 -16.98 7.24 -4.69
CA ILE A 268 -17.21 6.02 -5.49
C ILE A 268 -16.43 4.84 -4.91
N LEU A 269 -15.17 5.04 -4.53
CA LEU A 269 -14.32 3.99 -3.93
C LEU A 269 -14.92 3.47 -2.62
N LEU A 270 -15.37 4.37 -1.73
CA LEU A 270 -16.01 3.99 -0.46
C LEU A 270 -17.34 3.26 -0.69
N SER A 271 -18.10 3.67 -1.70
CA SER A 271 -19.33 2.99 -2.11
C SER A 271 -19.03 1.60 -2.68
N ALA A 272 -17.95 1.47 -3.47
CA ALA A 272 -17.49 0.19 -3.98
C ALA A 272 -17.03 -0.75 -2.85
N ASP A 273 -16.32 -0.23 -1.83
CA ASP A 273 -15.95 -1.01 -0.65
C ASP A 273 -17.19 -1.51 0.11
N ALA A 274 -18.18 -0.64 0.34
CA ALA A 274 -19.43 -1.02 1.00
C ALA A 274 -20.22 -2.04 0.17
N PHE A 275 -20.28 -1.88 -1.16
CA PHE A 275 -20.91 -2.85 -2.05
C PHE A 275 -20.20 -4.21 -2.02
N LEU A 276 -18.88 -4.23 -2.10
CA LEU A 276 -18.08 -5.44 -2.00
C LEU A 276 -18.28 -6.15 -0.66
N GLU A 277 -18.43 -5.40 0.44
CA GLU A 277 -18.72 -5.97 1.76
C GLU A 277 -20.06 -6.74 1.77
N VAL A 278 -21.09 -6.16 1.17
CA VAL A 278 -22.41 -6.82 1.06
C VAL A 278 -22.35 -8.05 0.15
N VAL A 279 -21.70 -7.94 -1.01
CA VAL A 279 -21.60 -9.05 -1.98
C VAL A 279 -20.73 -10.19 -1.45
N SER A 280 -19.70 -9.85 -0.65
CA SER A 280 -18.80 -10.85 -0.04
C SER A 280 -19.33 -11.41 1.28
N ALA A 281 -20.56 -11.08 1.69
CA ALA A 281 -21.14 -11.63 2.91
C ALA A 281 -21.39 -13.15 2.76
N PRO A 282 -21.08 -13.97 3.78
CA PRO A 282 -21.40 -15.39 3.75
C PRO A 282 -22.92 -15.59 3.69
N ILE A 283 -23.36 -16.51 2.87
CA ILE A 283 -24.79 -16.85 2.75
C ILE A 283 -25.18 -17.68 4.00
N PRO A 284 -26.07 -17.19 4.86
CA PRO A 284 -26.44 -17.88 6.08
C PRO A 284 -27.14 -19.21 5.75
N ASP A 285 -26.64 -20.28 6.33
CA ASP A 285 -27.22 -21.63 6.21
C ASP A 285 -28.33 -21.74 7.28
N PHE A 286 -29.58 -21.46 6.90
CA PHE A 286 -30.73 -21.59 7.79
C PHE A 286 -30.98 -23.08 8.06
N ARG A 287 -30.33 -23.63 9.09
CA ARG A 287 -30.61 -24.97 9.56
C ARG A 287 -31.86 -24.94 10.40
N ARG A 288 -32.93 -25.61 9.97
CA ARG A 288 -33.97 -26.08 10.90
C ARG A 288 -33.36 -27.22 11.70
N PRO A 289 -33.40 -27.19 13.06
CA PRO A 289 -32.97 -28.33 13.88
C PRO A 289 -33.79 -29.56 13.46
N GLY A 290 -33.15 -30.63 13.01
CA GLY A 290 -33.76 -31.90 12.69
C GLY A 290 -33.86 -32.33 11.22
N ILE A 291 -33.48 -31.50 10.23
CA ILE A 291 -33.48 -31.92 8.85
C ILE A 291 -32.04 -32.10 8.35
N ILE A 292 -31.83 -33.31 7.82
CA ILE A 292 -30.58 -33.90 7.34
C ILE A 292 -29.74 -32.93 6.50
N ALA A 293 -28.46 -32.80 6.86
CA ALA A 293 -27.40 -32.01 6.22
C ALA A 293 -27.10 -32.42 4.73
N ARG A 294 -28.03 -33.08 4.03
CA ARG A 294 -27.76 -33.77 2.76
C ARG A 294 -27.94 -32.90 1.51
N TYR A 295 -28.53 -31.74 1.62
CA TYR A 295 -28.78 -30.87 0.44
C TYR A 295 -28.14 -29.48 0.64
N ARG A 296 -26.84 -29.44 0.90
CA ARG A 296 -26.10 -28.21 0.75
C ARG A 296 -25.93 -27.91 -0.72
N ASN A 297 -26.47 -26.78 -1.18
CA ASN A 297 -26.19 -26.31 -2.53
C ASN A 297 -24.66 -26.22 -2.71
N PRO A 298 -24.07 -26.97 -3.67
CA PRO A 298 -22.62 -26.98 -3.85
C PRO A 298 -22.07 -25.57 -4.15
N LEU A 299 -22.84 -24.70 -4.80
CA LEU A 299 -22.47 -23.32 -5.07
C LEU A 299 -22.41 -22.48 -3.77
N THR A 300 -23.40 -22.63 -2.87
CA THR A 300 -23.37 -21.94 -1.57
C THR A 300 -22.21 -22.41 -0.71
N ARG A 301 -21.89 -23.72 -0.74
CA ARG A 301 -20.74 -24.28 -0.03
C ARG A 301 -19.41 -23.76 -0.61
N MET A 302 -19.28 -23.73 -1.94
CA MET A 302 -18.11 -23.21 -2.62
C MET A 302 -17.95 -21.71 -2.34
N TRP A 303 -19.04 -20.93 -2.38
CA TRP A 303 -19.03 -19.51 -2.04
C TRP A 303 -18.62 -19.30 -0.59
N ASN A 304 -19.29 -19.95 0.36
CA ASN A 304 -18.98 -19.80 1.77
C ASN A 304 -17.56 -20.30 2.11
N SER A 305 -17.07 -21.39 1.45
CA SER A 305 -15.67 -21.82 1.65
C SER A 305 -14.67 -20.80 1.11
N TRP A 306 -15.02 -20.11 0.04
CA TRP A 306 -14.17 -19.07 -0.55
C TRP A 306 -14.09 -17.82 0.34
N ILE A 307 -15.22 -17.45 0.96
CA ILE A 307 -15.29 -16.32 1.91
C ILE A 307 -14.79 -16.73 3.28
N ALA A 308 -15.13 -17.93 3.74
CA ALA A 308 -14.69 -18.47 5.02
C ALA A 308 -13.18 -18.74 5.04
N THR A 309 -12.56 -19.15 3.93
CA THR A 309 -11.09 -19.22 3.85
C THR A 309 -10.43 -17.85 4.06
N LEU A 310 -11.14 -16.77 3.80
CA LEU A 310 -10.67 -15.41 4.05
C LEU A 310 -10.87 -14.97 5.53
N GLU A 311 -11.82 -15.58 6.25
CA GLU A 311 -12.11 -15.34 7.66
C GLU A 311 -11.62 -16.46 8.59
N GLU A 312 -11.73 -17.75 8.20
CA GLU A 312 -11.39 -18.94 9.01
C GLU A 312 -9.89 -19.26 9.05
N ASP A 313 -9.07 -18.77 8.14
CA ASP A 313 -7.61 -18.76 8.33
C ASP A 313 -7.20 -18.02 9.62
N SER A 314 -8.16 -17.33 10.25
CA SER A 314 -8.00 -16.76 11.59
C SER A 314 -8.18 -17.78 12.73
N GLU A 315 -8.92 -18.88 12.56
CA GLU A 315 -9.22 -19.85 13.64
C GLU A 315 -8.37 -21.13 13.59
N HIS A 316 -7.92 -21.57 12.42
CA HIS A 316 -7.12 -22.79 12.24
C HIS A 316 -5.71 -22.48 11.75
N SER A 317 -4.89 -21.86 12.58
CA SER A 317 -3.45 -21.79 12.29
C SER A 317 -2.83 -23.18 12.57
N PRO A 318 -2.12 -23.78 11.58
CA PRO A 318 -1.46 -25.07 11.79
C PRO A 318 -0.42 -24.96 12.91
N ALA A 319 -0.14 -26.11 13.53
CA ALA A 319 0.78 -26.28 14.64
C ALA A 319 2.02 -25.37 14.55
N VAL A 320 2.30 -24.71 15.66
CA VAL A 320 3.46 -23.86 15.87
C VAL A 320 4.73 -24.58 15.42
N HIS A 321 5.27 -24.18 14.27
CA HIS A 321 6.66 -24.50 13.96
C HIS A 321 7.54 -23.87 15.05
N PRO A 322 8.60 -24.55 15.52
CA PRO A 322 9.48 -24.00 16.54
C PRO A 322 10.00 -22.65 16.05
N GLY A 323 9.66 -21.60 16.77
CA GLY A 323 10.01 -20.23 16.43
C GLY A 323 11.53 -20.11 16.30
N VAL A 324 11.96 -19.37 15.30
CA VAL A 324 13.38 -19.05 15.12
C VAL A 324 13.90 -18.45 16.42
N SER A 325 15.04 -18.96 16.86
CA SER A 325 15.70 -18.49 18.08
C SER A 325 15.91 -16.98 18.02
N MET A 326 15.50 -16.26 19.07
CA MET A 326 15.76 -14.83 19.25
C MET A 326 17.21 -14.43 18.93
N ARG A 327 18.17 -15.36 19.13
CA ARG A 327 19.58 -15.15 18.81
C ARG A 327 19.79 -14.86 17.32
N VAL A 328 19.03 -15.48 16.42
CA VAL A 328 19.12 -15.23 14.96
C VAL A 328 18.62 -13.82 14.64
N VAL A 329 17.53 -13.37 15.26
CA VAL A 329 16.99 -12.01 15.05
C VAL A 329 17.96 -10.95 15.58
N VAL A 330 18.57 -11.20 16.75
CA VAL A 330 19.57 -10.29 17.34
C VAL A 330 20.84 -10.23 16.49
N VAL A 331 21.36 -11.38 16.02
CA VAL A 331 22.54 -11.43 15.13
C VAL A 331 22.24 -10.70 13.82
N ALA A 332 21.06 -10.94 13.23
CA ALA A 332 20.63 -10.22 12.03
C ALA A 332 20.60 -8.70 12.28
N GLY A 333 19.99 -8.26 13.39
CA GLY A 333 19.97 -6.84 13.78
C GLY A 333 21.34 -6.21 13.93
N VAL A 334 22.28 -6.91 14.57
CA VAL A 334 23.68 -6.43 14.73
C VAL A 334 24.39 -6.31 13.38
N LEU A 335 24.26 -7.31 12.51
CA LEU A 335 24.85 -7.27 11.16
C LEU A 335 24.27 -6.11 10.34
N MET A 336 22.99 -5.82 10.48
CA MET A 336 22.33 -4.70 9.80
C MET A 336 22.82 -3.35 10.31
N VAL A 337 23.02 -3.18 11.61
CA VAL A 337 23.60 -1.96 12.17
C VAL A 337 25.03 -1.73 11.64
N MET A 338 25.83 -2.78 11.52
CA MET A 338 27.17 -2.69 10.93
C MET A 338 27.13 -2.30 9.45
N ALA A 339 26.20 -2.87 8.67
CA ALA A 339 26.01 -2.50 7.26
C ALA A 339 25.52 -1.04 7.11
N GLY A 340 24.60 -0.60 7.96
CA GLY A 340 24.14 0.80 8.01
C GLY A 340 25.27 1.77 8.37
N ALA A 341 26.12 1.42 9.34
CA ALA A 341 27.30 2.21 9.69
C ALA A 341 28.29 2.32 8.53
N ALA A 342 28.50 1.25 7.76
CA ALA A 342 29.32 1.26 6.56
C ALA A 342 28.75 2.20 5.48
N GLN A 343 27.41 2.26 5.32
CA GLN A 343 26.77 3.18 4.41
C GLN A 343 26.93 4.65 4.86
N VAL A 344 26.78 4.93 6.15
CA VAL A 344 27.06 6.28 6.70
C VAL A 344 28.49 6.70 6.38
N ALA A 345 29.45 5.81 6.60
CA ALA A 345 30.86 6.08 6.28
C ALA A 345 31.06 6.37 4.78
N GLN A 346 30.36 5.65 3.88
CA GLN A 346 30.42 5.91 2.44
C GLN A 346 29.79 7.26 2.05
N ILE A 347 28.66 7.62 2.66
CA ILE A 347 28.02 8.94 2.46
C ILE A 347 28.96 10.06 2.91
N LEU A 348 29.52 9.94 4.11
CA LEU A 348 30.43 10.94 4.67
C LEU A 348 31.72 11.06 3.85
N MET A 349 32.18 9.98 3.21
CA MET A 349 33.33 10.01 2.31
C MET A 349 33.01 10.51 0.89
N GLY A 350 31.78 11.01 0.64
CA GLY A 350 31.37 11.60 -0.63
C GLY A 350 31.26 10.59 -1.79
N ARG A 351 31.09 9.29 -1.50
CA ARG A 351 30.95 8.23 -2.51
C ARG A 351 29.52 7.98 -2.97
N ILE A 352 28.54 8.64 -2.37
CA ILE A 352 27.13 8.58 -2.76
C ILE A 352 26.77 9.94 -3.37
N GLN A 353 26.72 9.99 -4.71
CA GLN A 353 26.18 11.11 -5.48
C GLN A 353 24.72 10.85 -5.84
#